data_1bb0144cd8a78b857a2ffb7c125e2384
#
_entry.id   1bb0144cd8a78b857a2ffb7c125e2384
#
_cell.length_a   1.000
_cell.length_b   1.000
_cell.length_c   1.000
_cell.angle_alpha   90.00
_cell.angle_beta   90.00
_cell.angle_gamma   90.00
#
_symmetry.space_group_name_H-M   'P 1'
#
loop_
_entity.id
_entity.type
_entity.pdbx_description
1 polymer ?
#
loop_
_entity_poly.entity_id
_entity_poly.type
_entity_poly.pdbx_seq_one_letter_code
_entity_poly.pdbx_strand_id
1 'polypeptide(L)'
;MKAERQFIGNSTYRSRLVDGHFHTELCPHGSGDRTALMIEKAIELRIEKVCLTEHAPLPKAFEAEYGGDKVAYDTASLKLNQVDSYLELGRELQRAYGTHIDISLGFEVDYIPGFESDIQDFLDRYGPLTDDNILSVHFMDGVGGKYYCVDYNTEEFEKGFGPWISNQSELYYKYFSIIRQAVRAD
;
A
#
# COMPACT_ATOMS: atom_id res chain seq x y z
N MET A 1 -31.96 -36.81 30.07
CA MET A 1 -30.79 -36.05 30.52
C MET A 1 -30.46 -35.04 29.43
N LYS A 2 -30.75 -33.76 29.64
CA LYS A 2 -30.40 -32.66 28.71
C LYS A 2 -29.03 -32.17 29.10
N ALA A 3 -28.08 -32.24 28.16
CA ALA A 3 -26.74 -31.67 28.34
C ALA A 3 -26.85 -30.16 28.19
N GLU A 4 -26.66 -29.42 29.28
CA GLU A 4 -26.47 -27.97 29.26
C GLU A 4 -25.12 -27.65 28.63
N ARG A 5 -25.14 -26.94 27.49
CA ARG A 5 -23.95 -26.31 26.93
C ARG A 5 -23.63 -25.09 27.79
N GLN A 6 -22.64 -25.17 28.63
CA GLN A 6 -22.02 -24.00 29.23
C GLN A 6 -21.35 -23.18 28.12
N PHE A 7 -21.90 -22.00 27.87
CA PHE A 7 -21.23 -20.95 27.11
C PHE A 7 -20.09 -20.41 27.98
N ILE A 8 -18.88 -20.70 27.56
CA ILE A 8 -17.65 -20.21 28.17
C ILE A 8 -17.56 -18.70 27.90
N GLY A 9 -17.50 -17.96 28.98
CA GLY A 9 -16.96 -16.64 29.24
C GLY A 9 -16.99 -15.56 28.16
N ASN A 10 -17.64 -14.44 28.50
CA ASN A 10 -17.44 -13.14 27.86
C ASN A 10 -15.95 -12.76 27.85
N SER A 11 -15.23 -13.16 26.81
CA SER A 11 -14.02 -12.48 26.40
C SER A 11 -14.48 -11.14 25.81
N THR A 12 -14.39 -10.07 26.59
CA THR A 12 -14.49 -8.71 26.06
C THR A 12 -13.24 -8.45 25.20
N TYR A 13 -13.22 -9.02 24.00
CA TYR A 13 -12.31 -8.56 22.95
C TYR A 13 -12.76 -7.14 22.61
N ARG A 14 -12.14 -6.16 23.24
CA ARG A 14 -12.21 -4.78 22.80
C ARG A 14 -11.44 -4.74 21.48
N SER A 15 -12.16 -4.66 20.34
CA SER A 15 -11.54 -4.45 19.05
C SER A 15 -10.79 -3.14 19.09
N ARG A 16 -9.48 -3.19 18.89
CA ARG A 16 -8.62 -2.02 18.75
C ARG A 16 -9.00 -1.32 17.44
N LEU A 17 -9.25 -0.01 17.48
CA LEU A 17 -9.47 0.78 16.26
C LEU A 17 -8.11 1.09 15.65
N VAL A 18 -7.87 0.58 14.45
CA VAL A 18 -6.60 0.73 13.71
C VAL A 18 -6.92 1.25 12.32
N ASP A 19 -6.22 2.30 11.91
CA ASP A 19 -6.07 2.67 10.51
C ASP A 19 -4.76 2.07 10.00
N GLY A 20 -4.88 0.98 9.26
CA GLY A 20 -3.74 0.16 8.84
C GLY A 20 -3.09 0.61 7.53
N HIS A 21 -3.64 1.62 6.84
CA HIS A 21 -3.15 2.10 5.55
C HIS A 21 -3.37 3.61 5.43
N PHE A 22 -2.29 4.37 5.46
CA PHE A 22 -2.36 5.81 5.61
C PHE A 22 -1.23 6.50 4.83
N HIS A 23 -1.61 7.38 3.88
CA HIS A 23 -0.65 8.16 3.11
C HIS A 23 -0.40 9.53 3.74
N THR A 24 0.78 10.09 3.50
CA THR A 24 1.25 11.35 4.06
C THR A 24 1.06 12.52 3.08
N GLU A 25 1.38 13.72 3.53
CA GLU A 25 1.46 14.92 2.67
C GLU A 25 2.50 14.81 1.55
N LEU A 26 3.36 13.79 1.59
CA LEU A 26 4.35 13.52 0.54
C LEU A 26 3.80 12.66 -0.60
N CYS A 27 2.62 12.09 -0.44
CA CYS A 27 1.96 11.29 -1.47
C CYS A 27 1.68 12.14 -2.71
N PRO A 28 2.24 11.79 -3.90
CA PRO A 28 2.10 12.65 -5.08
C PRO A 28 0.68 12.79 -5.62
N HIS A 29 -0.22 11.88 -5.23
CA HIS A 29 -1.65 11.90 -5.60
C HIS A 29 -2.58 12.01 -4.38
N GLY A 30 -2.02 12.28 -3.19
CA GLY A 30 -2.78 12.52 -1.98
C GLY A 30 -3.48 13.88 -1.96
N SER A 31 -4.24 14.14 -0.89
CA SER A 31 -4.95 15.41 -0.70
C SER A 31 -4.00 16.62 -0.47
N GLY A 32 -2.75 16.36 -0.08
CA GLY A 32 -1.79 17.39 0.35
C GLY A 32 -2.05 17.91 1.76
N ASP A 33 -2.99 17.32 2.49
CA ASP A 33 -3.23 17.67 3.89
C ASP A 33 -2.03 17.27 4.75
N ARG A 34 -1.72 18.10 5.74
CA ARG A 34 -0.62 17.83 6.67
C ARG A 34 -0.91 16.56 7.47
N THR A 35 -0.01 15.60 7.44
CA THR A 35 -0.12 14.33 8.17
C THR A 35 -0.36 14.53 9.66
N ALA A 36 0.26 15.55 10.27
CA ALA A 36 0.03 15.91 11.66
C ALA A 36 -1.45 16.19 11.97
N LEU A 37 -2.16 16.95 11.11
CA LEU A 37 -3.58 17.25 11.30
C LEU A 37 -4.46 16.00 11.16
N MET A 38 -4.09 15.09 10.27
CA MET A 38 -4.79 13.82 10.11
C MET A 38 -4.59 12.91 11.34
N ILE A 39 -3.37 12.89 11.91
CA ILE A 39 -3.08 12.17 13.17
C ILE A 39 -3.86 12.79 14.33
N GLU A 40 -3.92 14.11 14.46
CA GLU A 40 -4.74 14.79 15.47
C GLU A 40 -6.21 14.39 15.33
N LYS A 41 -6.70 14.29 14.10
CA LYS A 41 -8.06 13.82 13.83
C LYS A 41 -8.29 12.35 14.22
N ALA A 42 -7.31 11.50 13.95
CA ALA A 42 -7.33 10.10 14.39
C ALA A 42 -7.42 9.98 15.93
N ILE A 43 -6.65 10.81 16.65
CA ILE A 43 -6.71 10.88 18.13
C ILE A 43 -8.10 11.32 18.60
N GLU A 44 -8.70 12.37 18.00
CA GLU A 44 -10.07 12.83 18.31
C GLU A 44 -11.10 11.69 18.12
N LEU A 45 -10.93 10.90 17.05
CA LEU A 45 -11.79 9.75 16.72
C LEU A 45 -11.49 8.51 17.57
N ARG A 46 -10.52 8.58 18.48
CA ARG A 46 -10.08 7.46 19.34
C ARG A 46 -9.56 6.26 18.55
N ILE A 47 -8.94 6.51 17.41
CA ILE A 47 -8.12 5.51 16.72
C ILE A 47 -6.90 5.26 17.60
N GLU A 48 -6.58 3.99 17.82
CA GLU A 48 -5.52 3.58 18.75
C GLU A 48 -4.18 3.38 18.05
N LYS A 49 -4.21 3.14 16.73
CA LYS A 49 -3.03 2.99 15.89
C LYS A 49 -3.28 3.51 14.48
N VAL A 50 -2.29 4.18 13.90
CA VAL A 50 -2.21 4.49 12.47
C VAL A 50 -0.93 3.88 11.89
N CYS A 51 -1.00 3.39 10.64
CA CYS A 51 0.16 2.88 9.93
C CYS A 51 0.45 3.80 8.75
N LEU A 52 1.53 4.57 8.83
CA LEU A 52 2.04 5.37 7.71
C LEU A 52 2.65 4.39 6.70
N THR A 53 2.06 4.30 5.52
CA THR A 53 2.42 3.32 4.49
C THR A 53 2.44 4.03 3.13
N GLU A 54 3.41 4.92 2.96
CA GLU A 54 3.57 5.66 1.72
C GLU A 54 4.04 4.75 0.58
N HIS A 55 3.64 5.05 -0.66
CA HIS A 55 4.07 4.28 -1.81
C HIS A 55 5.59 4.28 -1.97
N ALA A 56 6.19 3.09 -1.90
CA ALA A 56 7.60 2.91 -2.16
C ALA A 56 7.97 3.27 -3.61
N PRO A 57 9.16 3.83 -3.86
CA PRO A 57 9.61 4.13 -5.21
C PRO A 57 9.52 2.92 -6.15
N LEU A 58 8.93 3.12 -7.32
CA LEU A 58 8.87 2.09 -8.36
C LEU A 58 10.28 1.77 -8.88
N PRO A 59 10.53 0.51 -9.30
CA PRO A 59 11.78 0.13 -9.95
C PRO A 59 12.10 1.03 -11.14
N LYS A 60 13.34 1.51 -11.24
CA LYS A 60 13.72 2.46 -12.30
C LYS A 60 13.48 1.93 -13.71
N ALA A 61 13.74 0.64 -13.93
CA ALA A 61 13.56 0.00 -15.23
C ALA A 61 12.08 -0.18 -15.60
N PHE A 62 11.16 -0.11 -14.64
CA PHE A 62 9.73 -0.28 -14.85
C PHE A 62 9.13 0.81 -15.75
N GLU A 63 9.69 2.03 -15.76
CA GLU A 63 9.22 3.11 -16.64
C GLU A 63 9.16 2.68 -18.11
N ALA A 64 10.14 1.92 -18.59
CA ALA A 64 10.20 1.45 -19.97
C ALA A 64 9.13 0.39 -20.29
N GLU A 65 8.63 -0.31 -19.27
CA GLU A 65 7.61 -1.35 -19.40
C GLU A 65 6.19 -0.85 -19.13
N TYR A 66 6.03 0.38 -18.63
CA TYR A 66 4.73 0.98 -18.41
C TYR A 66 4.10 1.47 -19.72
N GLY A 67 2.88 1.06 -20.00
CA GLY A 67 2.13 1.37 -21.23
C GLY A 67 1.03 2.41 -21.03
N GLY A 68 0.80 2.82 -19.79
CA GLY A 68 -0.29 3.69 -19.40
C GLY A 68 -0.04 5.18 -19.57
N ASP A 69 -0.75 5.97 -18.80
CA ASP A 69 -0.61 7.43 -18.77
C ASP A 69 0.66 7.83 -17.99
N LYS A 70 1.45 8.72 -18.59
CA LYS A 70 2.69 9.17 -17.94
C LYS A 70 2.45 9.89 -16.63
N VAL A 71 1.34 10.63 -16.49
CA VAL A 71 1.01 11.31 -15.23
C VAL A 71 0.70 10.27 -14.15
N ALA A 72 -0.03 9.19 -14.50
CA ALA A 72 -0.28 8.08 -13.59
C ALA A 72 1.04 7.49 -13.07
N TYR A 73 2.00 7.22 -13.96
CA TYR A 73 3.32 6.73 -13.58
C TYR A 73 4.10 7.73 -12.71
N ASP A 74 4.14 8.99 -13.12
CA ASP A 74 4.94 10.03 -12.45
C ASP A 74 4.44 10.35 -11.03
N THR A 75 3.15 10.11 -10.78
CA THR A 75 2.50 10.36 -9.48
C THR A 75 2.19 9.10 -8.68
N ALA A 76 2.53 7.91 -9.18
CA ALA A 76 2.19 6.64 -8.53
C ALA A 76 2.91 6.42 -7.19
N SER A 77 4.10 7.01 -6.99
CA SER A 77 4.93 6.69 -5.84
C SER A 77 5.87 7.83 -5.46
N LEU A 78 6.45 7.75 -4.28
CA LEU A 78 7.61 8.57 -3.91
C LEU A 78 8.74 8.41 -4.94
N LYS A 79 9.53 9.46 -5.11
CA LYS A 79 10.82 9.34 -5.78
C LYS A 79 11.88 8.87 -4.79
N LEU A 80 12.88 8.14 -5.26
CA LEU A 80 13.93 7.57 -4.38
C LEU A 80 14.60 8.63 -3.50
N ASN A 81 14.77 9.86 -4.00
CA ASN A 81 15.35 10.95 -3.24
C ASN A 81 14.42 11.56 -2.18
N GLN A 82 13.17 11.13 -2.10
CA GLN A 82 12.19 11.54 -1.07
C GLN A 82 12.10 10.56 0.09
N VAL A 83 12.66 9.35 -0.05
CA VAL A 83 12.54 8.28 0.95
C VAL A 83 13.09 8.71 2.30
N ASP A 84 14.27 9.32 2.34
CA ASP A 84 14.88 9.76 3.61
C ASP A 84 14.02 10.85 4.29
N SER A 85 13.44 11.77 3.51
CA SER A 85 12.53 12.80 4.03
C SER A 85 11.24 12.20 4.58
N TYR A 86 10.69 11.17 3.93
CA TYR A 86 9.53 10.42 4.42
C TYR A 86 9.82 9.71 5.75
N LEU A 87 10.95 9.01 5.82
CA LEU A 87 11.35 8.30 7.05
C LEU A 87 11.57 9.29 8.21
N GLU A 88 12.16 10.46 7.95
CA GLU A 88 12.33 11.48 8.98
C GLU A 88 10.98 12.06 9.43
N LEU A 89 10.07 12.39 8.50
CA LEU A 89 8.70 12.83 8.82
C LEU A 89 8.01 11.80 9.73
N GLY A 90 8.04 10.51 9.38
CA GLY A 90 7.41 9.47 10.18
C GLY A 90 7.97 9.41 11.59
N ARG A 91 9.31 9.47 11.74
CA ARG A 91 9.96 9.48 13.06
C ARG A 91 9.65 10.74 13.88
N GLU A 92 9.53 11.89 13.22
CA GLU A 92 9.09 13.13 13.89
C GLU A 92 7.68 12.99 14.44
N LEU A 93 6.76 12.43 13.63
CA LEU A 93 5.38 12.17 14.05
C LEU A 93 5.31 11.15 15.21
N GLN A 94 6.09 10.07 15.15
CA GLN A 94 6.23 9.11 16.25
C GLN A 94 6.71 9.80 17.54
N ARG A 95 7.70 10.68 17.46
CA ARG A 95 8.20 11.44 18.62
C ARG A 95 7.16 12.42 19.18
N ALA A 96 6.43 13.09 18.29
CA ALA A 96 5.46 14.12 18.68
C ALA A 96 4.16 13.54 19.26
N TYR A 97 3.67 12.44 18.71
CA TYR A 97 2.33 11.92 19.02
C TYR A 97 2.32 10.54 19.69
N GLY A 98 3.45 9.86 19.80
CA GLY A 98 3.53 8.48 20.28
C GLY A 98 3.05 8.23 21.72
N THR A 99 2.84 9.29 22.53
CA THR A 99 2.20 9.18 23.85
C THR A 99 0.66 9.19 23.77
N HIS A 100 0.09 9.52 22.61
CA HIS A 100 -1.36 9.67 22.40
C HIS A 100 -1.93 8.61 21.46
N ILE A 101 -1.14 8.18 20.48
CA ILE A 101 -1.53 7.22 19.46
C ILE A 101 -0.32 6.39 19.05
N ASP A 102 -0.51 5.10 18.81
CA ASP A 102 0.52 4.23 18.24
C ASP A 102 0.70 4.54 16.75
N ILE A 103 1.91 4.86 16.32
CA ILE A 103 2.23 5.18 14.93
C ILE A 103 3.24 4.17 14.42
N SER A 104 2.85 3.34 13.46
CA SER A 104 3.72 2.45 12.71
C SER A 104 4.20 3.16 11.45
N LEU A 105 5.49 3.02 11.14
CA LEU A 105 6.11 3.61 9.96
C LEU A 105 6.50 2.50 8.98
N GLY A 106 6.06 2.58 7.75
CA GLY A 106 6.33 1.59 6.73
C GLY A 106 6.16 2.11 5.31
N PHE A 107 6.13 1.20 4.38
CA PHE A 107 5.86 1.48 2.97
C PHE A 107 4.72 0.61 2.46
N GLU A 108 4.00 1.13 1.49
CA GLU A 108 3.22 0.33 0.56
C GLU A 108 4.11 0.03 -0.64
N VAL A 109 4.50 -1.24 -0.77
CA VAL A 109 5.44 -1.71 -1.78
C VAL A 109 4.68 -2.43 -2.88
N ASP A 110 4.81 -1.98 -4.12
CA ASP A 110 4.21 -2.64 -5.27
C ASP A 110 4.97 -3.92 -5.63
N TYR A 111 4.26 -5.05 -5.63
CA TYR A 111 4.77 -6.25 -6.27
C TYR A 111 4.50 -6.18 -7.77
N ILE A 112 5.55 -6.19 -8.56
CA ILE A 112 5.50 -6.15 -10.02
C ILE A 112 6.25 -7.37 -10.55
N PRO A 113 5.56 -8.34 -11.20
CA PRO A 113 6.23 -9.50 -11.77
C PRO A 113 7.38 -9.11 -12.71
N GLY A 114 8.53 -9.75 -12.55
CA GLY A 114 9.74 -9.44 -13.31
C GLY A 114 10.63 -8.35 -12.72
N PHE A 115 10.22 -7.72 -11.62
CA PHE A 115 10.99 -6.70 -10.89
C PHE A 115 11.27 -7.09 -9.43
N GLU A 116 11.13 -8.38 -9.11
CA GLU A 116 11.28 -8.91 -7.75
C GLU A 116 12.63 -8.55 -7.13
N SER A 117 13.70 -8.57 -7.93
CA SER A 117 15.05 -8.24 -7.44
C SER A 117 15.17 -6.76 -7.03
N ASP A 118 14.60 -5.85 -7.82
CA ASP A 118 14.63 -4.41 -7.49
C ASP A 118 13.80 -4.11 -6.24
N ILE A 119 12.66 -4.81 -6.09
CA ILE A 119 11.78 -4.70 -4.92
C ILE A 119 12.51 -5.24 -3.68
N GLN A 120 13.19 -6.38 -3.79
CA GLN A 120 13.97 -6.96 -2.70
C GLN A 120 15.13 -6.03 -2.30
N ASP A 121 15.86 -5.48 -3.26
CA ASP A 121 16.94 -4.51 -3.01
C ASP A 121 16.45 -3.27 -2.24
N PHE A 122 15.23 -2.79 -2.56
CA PHE A 122 14.59 -1.71 -1.81
C PHE A 122 14.26 -2.14 -0.38
N LEU A 123 13.64 -3.31 -0.21
CA LEU A 123 13.26 -3.85 1.10
C LEU A 123 14.49 -4.18 1.96
N ASP A 124 15.54 -4.73 1.40
CA ASP A 124 16.79 -5.01 2.11
C ASP A 124 17.42 -3.72 2.66
N ARG A 125 17.31 -2.63 1.91
CA ARG A 125 17.87 -1.34 2.30
C ARG A 125 17.01 -0.58 3.31
N TYR A 126 15.72 -0.51 3.08
CA TYR A 126 14.81 0.37 3.82
C TYR A 126 13.91 -0.36 4.81
N GLY A 127 13.64 -1.64 4.61
CA GLY A 127 12.85 -2.46 5.51
C GLY A 127 13.35 -2.45 6.96
N PRO A 128 14.67 -2.56 7.23
CA PRO A 128 15.20 -2.44 8.60
C PRO A 128 14.96 -1.08 9.27
N LEU A 129 14.52 -0.08 8.52
CA LEU A 129 14.20 1.27 9.01
C LEU A 129 12.70 1.48 9.25
N THR A 130 11.88 0.47 9.02
CA THR A 130 10.42 0.51 9.13
C THR A 130 9.92 -0.45 10.21
N ASP A 131 8.69 -0.22 10.66
CA ASP A 131 8.02 -1.07 11.67
C ASP A 131 7.17 -2.15 11.00
N ASP A 132 6.53 -1.82 9.85
CA ASP A 132 5.61 -2.68 9.14
C ASP A 132 5.50 -2.21 7.67
N ASN A 133 5.22 -3.11 6.74
CA ASN A 133 5.06 -2.76 5.33
C ASN A 133 3.83 -3.47 4.74
N ILE A 134 3.25 -2.89 3.70
CA ILE A 134 2.17 -3.49 2.91
C ILE A 134 2.76 -3.91 1.56
N LEU A 135 2.41 -5.10 1.09
CA LEU A 135 2.68 -5.54 -0.27
C LEU A 135 1.40 -5.39 -1.08
N SER A 136 1.44 -4.55 -2.11
CA SER A 136 0.30 -4.20 -2.96
C SER A 136 0.51 -4.65 -4.41
N VAL A 137 -0.57 -4.68 -5.18
CA VAL A 137 -0.55 -4.95 -6.62
C VAL A 137 -1.39 -3.88 -7.31
N HIS A 138 -0.76 -2.78 -7.72
CA HIS A 138 -1.41 -1.72 -8.49
C HIS A 138 -1.11 -1.80 -9.99
N PHE A 139 -0.14 -2.60 -10.40
CA PHE A 139 0.25 -2.74 -11.80
C PHE A 139 0.12 -4.18 -12.27
N MET A 140 -0.49 -4.32 -13.44
CA MET A 140 -0.68 -5.63 -14.08
C MET A 140 -0.32 -5.53 -15.56
N ASP A 141 0.27 -6.58 -16.12
CA ASP A 141 0.52 -6.66 -17.55
C ASP A 141 -0.80 -6.73 -18.33
N GLY A 142 -0.90 -5.91 -19.35
CA GLY A 142 -2.08 -5.72 -20.17
C GLY A 142 -1.79 -5.79 -21.67
N VAL A 143 -2.47 -4.95 -22.42
CA VAL A 143 -2.34 -4.88 -23.88
C VAL A 143 -0.89 -4.66 -24.29
N GLY A 144 -0.45 -5.42 -25.30
CA GLY A 144 0.91 -5.32 -25.86
C GLY A 144 2.02 -5.80 -24.93
N GLY A 145 1.70 -6.51 -23.85
CA GLY A 145 2.67 -6.98 -22.86
C GLY A 145 3.29 -5.85 -22.04
N LYS A 146 2.63 -4.70 -21.99
CA LYS A 146 3.01 -3.56 -21.15
C LYS A 146 2.19 -3.54 -19.88
N TYR A 147 2.72 -2.92 -18.81
CA TYR A 147 2.02 -2.75 -17.54
C TYR A 147 1.10 -1.52 -17.56
N TYR A 148 -0.02 -1.64 -16.87
CA TYR A 148 -0.98 -0.56 -16.65
C TYR A 148 -1.42 -0.53 -15.19
N CYS A 149 -1.74 0.66 -14.69
CA CYS A 149 -2.31 0.82 -13.36
C CYS A 149 -3.77 0.33 -13.35
N VAL A 150 -4.13 -0.45 -12.32
CA VAL A 150 -5.47 -1.06 -12.23
C VAL A 150 -6.51 -0.13 -11.61
N ASP A 151 -6.11 0.91 -10.91
CA ASP A 151 -6.96 1.77 -10.08
C ASP A 151 -6.75 3.28 -10.27
N TYR A 152 -5.98 3.70 -11.28
CA TYR A 152 -5.78 5.12 -11.55
C TYR A 152 -7.06 5.82 -12.03
N ASN A 153 -7.65 5.35 -13.13
CA ASN A 153 -8.93 5.80 -13.65
C ASN A 153 -9.51 4.80 -14.67
N THR A 154 -10.77 5.03 -15.08
CA THR A 154 -11.48 4.14 -16.00
C THR A 154 -10.80 4.07 -17.37
N GLU A 155 -10.33 5.19 -17.90
CA GLU A 155 -9.69 5.28 -19.23
C GLU A 155 -8.39 4.47 -19.27
N GLU A 156 -7.58 4.56 -18.22
CA GLU A 156 -6.35 3.78 -18.07
C GLU A 156 -6.66 2.29 -17.98
N PHE A 157 -7.66 1.94 -17.17
CA PHE A 157 -8.10 0.55 -17.02
C PHE A 157 -8.61 -0.03 -18.34
N GLU A 158 -9.46 0.69 -19.08
CA GLU A 158 -9.96 0.27 -20.38
C GLU A 158 -8.85 0.14 -21.42
N LYS A 159 -7.88 1.07 -21.42
CA LYS A 159 -6.71 1.04 -22.31
C LYS A 159 -5.85 -0.20 -22.05
N GLY A 160 -5.59 -0.51 -20.79
CA GLY A 160 -4.72 -1.63 -20.41
C GLY A 160 -5.40 -2.99 -20.50
N PHE A 161 -6.70 -3.06 -20.18
CA PHE A 161 -7.38 -4.33 -19.92
C PHE A 161 -8.65 -4.53 -20.77
N GLY A 162 -8.93 -3.63 -21.71
CA GLY A 162 -10.12 -3.66 -22.57
C GLY A 162 -10.47 -5.04 -23.15
N PRO A 163 -9.52 -5.82 -23.71
CA PRO A 163 -9.80 -7.15 -24.24
C PRO A 163 -10.37 -8.14 -23.23
N TRP A 164 -10.12 -7.95 -21.92
CA TRP A 164 -10.57 -8.85 -20.83
C TRP A 164 -11.82 -8.34 -20.09
N ILE A 165 -12.30 -7.12 -20.34
CA ILE A 165 -13.49 -6.57 -19.67
C ILE A 165 -14.74 -7.41 -19.93
N SER A 166 -14.87 -7.99 -21.11
CA SER A 166 -15.96 -8.92 -21.45
C SER A 166 -15.81 -10.30 -20.80
N ASN A 167 -14.62 -10.65 -20.33
CA ASN A 167 -14.31 -11.87 -19.61
C ASN A 167 -13.74 -11.56 -18.22
N GLN A 168 -14.59 -11.04 -17.35
CA GLN A 168 -14.20 -10.62 -16.00
C GLN A 168 -13.53 -11.74 -15.19
N SER A 169 -13.96 -12.98 -15.37
CA SER A 169 -13.36 -14.13 -14.67
C SER A 169 -11.88 -14.31 -14.99
N GLU A 170 -11.49 -14.09 -16.25
CA GLU A 170 -10.09 -14.17 -16.67
C GLU A 170 -9.28 -13.01 -16.10
N LEU A 171 -9.84 -11.80 -16.12
CA LEU A 171 -9.20 -10.61 -15.56
C LEU A 171 -8.96 -10.76 -14.05
N TYR A 172 -9.96 -11.21 -13.28
CA TYR A 172 -9.81 -11.49 -11.85
C TYR A 172 -8.83 -12.63 -11.60
N TYR A 173 -8.86 -13.70 -12.39
CA TYR A 173 -7.89 -14.78 -12.25
C TYR A 173 -6.46 -14.28 -12.44
N LYS A 174 -6.22 -13.41 -13.41
CA LYS A 174 -4.92 -12.80 -13.68
C LYS A 174 -4.48 -11.94 -12.47
N TYR A 175 -5.30 -11.03 -12.01
CA TYR A 175 -5.03 -10.17 -10.85
C TYR A 175 -4.70 -11.00 -9.59
N PHE A 176 -5.58 -11.92 -9.21
CA PHE A 176 -5.35 -12.76 -8.03
C PHE A 176 -4.20 -13.76 -8.21
N SER A 177 -3.78 -14.04 -9.44
CA SER A 177 -2.56 -14.83 -9.68
C SER A 177 -1.32 -14.04 -9.32
N ILE A 178 -1.27 -12.74 -9.62
CA ILE A 178 -0.17 -11.86 -9.21
C ILE A 178 -0.14 -11.71 -7.68
N ILE A 179 -1.28 -11.50 -7.03
CA ILE A 179 -1.34 -11.48 -5.55
C ILE A 179 -0.79 -12.78 -4.95
N ARG A 180 -1.13 -13.95 -5.52
CA ARG A 180 -0.58 -15.22 -5.04
C ARG A 180 0.93 -15.35 -5.27
N GLN A 181 1.47 -14.72 -6.32
CA GLN A 181 2.93 -14.67 -6.54
C GLN A 181 3.57 -13.77 -5.49
N ALA A 182 3.01 -12.57 -5.26
CA ALA A 182 3.46 -11.64 -4.24
C ALA A 182 3.60 -12.29 -2.86
N VAL A 183 2.55 -13.00 -2.40
CA VAL A 183 2.55 -13.72 -1.11
C VAL A 183 3.59 -14.86 -1.02
N ARG A 184 4.12 -15.33 -2.14
CA ARG A 184 5.12 -16.43 -2.20
C ARG A 184 6.53 -15.94 -2.46
N ALA A 185 6.68 -14.65 -2.72
CA ALA A 185 7.97 -14.04 -3.00
C ALA A 185 8.76 -13.70 -1.72
N ASP A 186 8.18 -13.97 -0.54
CA ASP A 186 8.81 -13.82 0.79
C ASP A 186 9.94 -14.85 1.02
#